data_7825dec0fa8fd759bd8deaede19cbf8b
#
_entry.id   7825dec0fa8fd759bd8deaede19cbf8b
#
_cell.length_a   1.000
_cell.length_b   1.000
_cell.length_c   1.000
_cell.angle_alpha   90.00
_cell.angle_beta   90.00
_cell.angle_gamma   90.00
#
_symmetry.space_group_name_H-M   'P 1'
#
loop_
_entity.id
_entity.type
_entity.pdbx_description
1 polymer ?
#
loop_
_entity_poly.entity_id
_entity_poly.type
_entity_poly.pdbx_seq_one_letter_code
_entity_poly.pdbx_strand_id
1 'polypeptide(L)'
;MGAQGAPLSHSIAAVNPLASQSVEFVGSFPDPRVRVDPPLPEIAFIGRSNVGKSSLLNALVGRPGLARVSGSPGKTTLLNFYRLSRLYLVDLPGYGFARSSKSARAGYRKLLHGYLETRQTLAGIVWLLDIRRDLSREDREMRELLTESARPVLPVFTKADKLTRSALHTRERELAQALDLTPDQVAVTSSRTGTGIADLAESVLAAALREAS
;
A
#
# COMPACT_ATOMS: atom_id res chain seq x y z
N MET A 1 37.64 -11.76 -37.28
CA MET A 1 37.04 -12.78 -36.40
C MET A 1 36.62 -12.01 -35.13
N GLY A 2 35.48 -11.45 -34.98
CA GLY A 2 34.17 -12.03 -34.86
C GLY A 2 33.77 -11.78 -33.40
N ALA A 3 33.49 -10.52 -33.01
CA ALA A 3 32.87 -10.20 -31.69
C ALA A 3 31.36 -10.35 -31.86
N GLN A 4 30.82 -11.44 -31.36
CA GLN A 4 29.39 -11.67 -31.30
C GLN A 4 28.79 -10.78 -30.20
N GLY A 5 27.93 -9.85 -30.59
CA GLY A 5 27.13 -9.06 -29.70
C GLY A 5 26.16 -9.94 -28.88
N ALA A 6 26.20 -9.81 -27.58
CA ALA A 6 25.22 -10.41 -26.69
C ALA A 6 23.83 -9.85 -27.02
N PRO A 7 22.75 -10.66 -27.00
CA PRO A 7 21.41 -10.19 -27.29
C PRO A 7 20.95 -9.28 -26.16
N LEU A 8 20.47 -8.09 -26.54
CA LEU A 8 19.72 -7.20 -25.69
C LEU A 8 18.49 -7.96 -25.16
N SER A 9 18.50 -8.31 -23.89
CA SER A 9 17.31 -8.82 -23.22
C SER A 9 16.24 -7.72 -23.27
N HIS A 10 15.26 -7.88 -24.15
CA HIS A 10 14.04 -7.10 -24.12
C HIS A 10 13.33 -7.49 -22.84
N SER A 11 13.41 -6.63 -21.82
CA SER A 11 12.57 -6.71 -20.64
C SER A 11 11.12 -6.59 -21.15
N ILE A 12 10.43 -7.71 -21.21
CA ILE A 12 8.98 -7.73 -21.41
C ILE A 12 8.43 -6.89 -20.24
N ALA A 13 7.79 -5.77 -20.54
CA ALA A 13 7.18 -4.95 -19.52
C ALA A 13 6.22 -5.84 -18.72
N ALA A 14 6.49 -5.99 -17.43
CA ALA A 14 5.70 -6.84 -16.56
C ALA A 14 4.23 -6.38 -16.64
N VAL A 15 3.35 -7.31 -17.00
CA VAL A 15 1.91 -7.02 -17.12
C VAL A 15 1.34 -6.93 -15.72
N ASN A 16 0.71 -5.81 -15.37
CA ASN A 16 0.04 -5.65 -14.10
C ASN A 16 -1.20 -6.58 -14.03
N PRO A 17 -1.17 -7.65 -13.21
CA PRO A 17 -2.22 -8.67 -13.19
C PRO A 17 -3.52 -8.20 -12.54
N LEU A 18 -3.52 -7.06 -11.84
CA LEU A 18 -4.72 -6.47 -11.23
C LEU A 18 -5.43 -5.50 -12.17
N ALA A 19 -4.73 -4.90 -13.13
CA ALA A 19 -5.29 -3.88 -14.02
C ALA A 19 -6.36 -4.41 -14.97
N SER A 20 -6.30 -5.70 -15.32
CA SER A 20 -7.27 -6.37 -16.20
C SER A 20 -8.51 -6.90 -15.48
N GLN A 21 -8.51 -6.90 -14.14
CA GLN A 21 -9.59 -7.44 -13.35
C GLN A 21 -10.78 -6.47 -13.24
N SER A 22 -11.99 -7.04 -13.14
CA SER A 22 -13.15 -6.27 -12.69
C SER A 22 -12.95 -5.84 -11.25
N VAL A 23 -13.24 -4.58 -10.96
CA VAL A 23 -13.15 -4.00 -9.64
C VAL A 23 -14.46 -3.32 -9.28
N GLU A 24 -14.97 -3.60 -8.10
CA GLU A 24 -16.22 -3.05 -7.57
C GLU A 24 -15.95 -2.34 -6.24
N PHE A 25 -16.48 -1.14 -6.07
CA PHE A 25 -16.52 -0.48 -4.77
C PHE A 25 -17.68 -1.05 -3.96
N VAL A 26 -17.37 -1.76 -2.88
CA VAL A 26 -18.35 -2.44 -2.01
C VAL A 26 -18.99 -1.46 -1.04
N GLY A 27 -18.18 -0.57 -0.45
CA GLY A 27 -18.68 0.42 0.51
C GLY A 27 -17.60 1.01 1.41
N SER A 28 -18.04 1.94 2.26
CA SER A 28 -17.24 2.59 3.29
C SER A 28 -17.82 2.29 4.66
N PHE A 29 -17.04 1.72 5.56
CA PHE A 29 -17.52 1.19 6.83
C PHE A 29 -16.77 1.80 8.03
N PRO A 30 -17.49 2.24 9.07
CA PRO A 30 -16.88 2.74 10.30
C PRO A 30 -16.51 1.63 11.30
N ASP A 31 -17.10 0.44 11.18
CA ASP A 31 -16.84 -0.69 12.07
C ASP A 31 -15.74 -1.58 11.49
N PRO A 32 -14.63 -1.80 12.22
CA PRO A 32 -13.55 -2.68 11.76
C PRO A 32 -13.99 -4.16 11.67
N ARG A 33 -15.08 -4.54 12.30
CA ARG A 33 -15.65 -5.90 12.29
C ARG A 33 -16.70 -6.13 11.22
N VAL A 34 -16.90 -5.16 10.31
CA VAL A 34 -17.84 -5.30 9.19
C VAL A 34 -17.61 -6.62 8.45
N ARG A 35 -18.68 -7.34 8.18
CA ARG A 35 -18.63 -8.55 7.35
C ARG A 35 -18.91 -8.16 5.90
N VAL A 36 -18.04 -8.57 5.01
CA VAL A 36 -18.20 -8.43 3.56
C VAL A 36 -18.41 -9.82 2.94
N ASP A 37 -19.22 -9.89 1.90
CA ASP A 37 -19.58 -11.13 1.23
C ASP A 37 -19.20 -11.04 -0.26
N PRO A 38 -18.55 -12.09 -0.82
CA PRO A 38 -18.00 -13.30 -0.17
C PRO A 38 -16.80 -12.98 0.75
N PRO A 39 -16.48 -13.85 1.72
CA PRO A 39 -15.32 -13.69 2.59
C PRO A 39 -14.02 -14.02 1.82
N LEU A 40 -13.43 -13.02 1.17
CA LEU A 40 -12.18 -13.12 0.42
C LEU A 40 -11.00 -12.59 1.24
N PRO A 41 -9.76 -13.02 0.94
CA PRO A 41 -8.56 -12.44 1.50
C PRO A 41 -8.51 -10.92 1.29
N GLU A 42 -7.99 -10.20 2.29
CA GLU A 42 -7.90 -8.75 2.29
C GLU A 42 -6.45 -8.28 2.27
N ILE A 43 -6.14 -7.32 1.42
CA ILE A 43 -4.88 -6.59 1.45
C ILE A 43 -5.18 -5.15 1.84
N ALA A 44 -4.71 -4.76 3.02
CA ALA A 44 -4.93 -3.43 3.57
C ALA A 44 -3.86 -2.43 3.08
N PHE A 45 -4.29 -1.23 2.76
CA PHE A 45 -3.41 -0.12 2.35
C PHE A 45 -3.45 0.96 3.43
N ILE A 46 -2.30 1.27 4.01
CA ILE A 46 -2.15 2.26 5.06
C ILE A 46 -0.99 3.21 4.75
N GLY A 47 -1.08 4.46 5.18
CA GLY A 47 -0.02 5.45 5.01
C GLY A 47 -0.45 6.82 5.48
N ARG A 48 0.49 7.75 5.54
CA ARG A 48 0.18 9.14 5.89
C ARG A 48 -0.74 9.79 4.87
N SER A 49 -1.47 10.77 5.33
CA SER A 49 -2.23 11.65 4.43
C SER A 49 -1.34 12.25 3.35
N ASN A 50 -1.81 12.21 2.12
CA ASN A 50 -1.08 12.70 0.94
C ASN A 50 0.20 11.90 0.58
N VAL A 51 0.37 10.70 1.11
CA VAL A 51 1.46 9.79 0.73
C VAL A 51 1.34 9.28 -0.70
N GLY A 52 0.13 9.28 -1.26
CA GLY A 52 -0.17 8.78 -2.60
C GLY A 52 -1.01 7.50 -2.62
N LYS A 53 -1.66 7.14 -1.49
CA LYS A 53 -2.41 5.88 -1.33
C LYS A 53 -3.51 5.69 -2.37
N SER A 54 -4.42 6.65 -2.55
CA SER A 54 -5.49 6.57 -3.57
C SER A 54 -4.94 6.54 -5.00
N SER A 55 -3.84 7.27 -5.27
CA SER A 55 -3.18 7.23 -6.57
C SER A 55 -2.56 5.85 -6.84
N LEU A 56 -1.97 5.22 -5.82
CA LEU A 56 -1.40 3.88 -5.93
C LEU A 56 -2.49 2.83 -6.15
N LEU A 57 -3.58 2.87 -5.39
CA LEU A 57 -4.73 1.99 -5.58
C LEU A 57 -5.30 2.09 -7.00
N ASN A 58 -5.50 3.31 -7.50
CA ASN A 58 -5.98 3.54 -8.86
C ASN A 58 -5.01 2.98 -9.92
N ALA A 59 -3.69 3.14 -9.71
CA ALA A 59 -2.67 2.61 -10.61
C ALA A 59 -2.62 1.07 -10.59
N LEU A 60 -2.75 0.45 -9.40
CA LEU A 60 -2.78 -1.01 -9.25
C LEU A 60 -3.94 -1.64 -10.01
N VAL A 61 -5.11 -1.05 -9.97
CA VAL A 61 -6.30 -1.60 -10.64
C VAL A 61 -6.51 -1.04 -12.04
N GLY A 62 -5.63 -0.17 -12.52
CA GLY A 62 -5.75 0.43 -13.85
C GLY A 62 -7.00 1.31 -14.03
N ARG A 63 -7.59 1.83 -12.95
CA ARG A 63 -8.84 2.62 -12.99
C ARG A 63 -8.67 3.98 -12.32
N PRO A 64 -8.43 5.04 -13.10
CA PRO A 64 -8.39 6.40 -12.57
C PRO A 64 -9.71 6.77 -11.88
N GLY A 65 -9.59 7.34 -10.65
CA GLY A 65 -10.74 7.88 -9.92
C GLY A 65 -11.57 6.86 -9.13
N LEU A 66 -11.23 5.57 -9.13
CA LEU A 66 -11.89 4.55 -8.30
C LEU A 66 -11.74 4.90 -6.80
N ALA A 67 -10.50 5.01 -6.33
CA ALA A 67 -10.22 5.55 -5.02
C ALA A 67 -10.15 7.08 -5.11
N ARG A 68 -11.04 7.76 -4.41
CA ARG A 68 -11.08 9.24 -4.44
C ARG A 68 -9.88 9.80 -3.70
N VAL A 69 -9.14 10.67 -4.37
CA VAL A 69 -8.13 11.49 -3.72
C VAL A 69 -8.86 12.52 -2.86
N SER A 70 -8.98 12.29 -1.56
CA SER A 70 -9.64 13.25 -0.67
C SER A 70 -8.77 14.50 -0.54
N GLY A 71 -9.25 15.61 -1.08
CA GLY A 71 -8.61 16.92 -0.93
C GLY A 71 -8.76 17.53 0.47
N SER A 72 -9.56 16.93 1.34
CA SER A 72 -9.82 17.44 2.70
C SER A 72 -9.27 16.48 3.74
N PRO A 73 -8.20 16.87 4.44
CA PRO A 73 -7.63 16.07 5.54
C PRO A 73 -8.63 15.92 6.68
N GLY A 74 -8.73 14.71 7.26
CA GLY A 74 -9.43 14.49 8.54
C GLY A 74 -10.89 14.07 8.45
N LYS A 75 -11.48 13.86 7.26
CA LYS A 75 -12.91 13.49 7.15
C LYS A 75 -13.19 11.99 7.06
N THR A 76 -12.20 11.13 6.82
CA THR A 76 -12.46 9.72 6.58
C THR A 76 -11.86 8.87 7.69
N THR A 77 -12.72 8.42 8.60
CA THR A 77 -12.46 7.34 9.57
C THR A 77 -13.16 6.05 9.10
N LEU A 78 -13.21 5.84 7.79
CA LEU A 78 -13.93 4.73 7.18
C LEU A 78 -12.94 3.80 6.46
N LEU A 79 -13.23 2.53 6.51
CA LEU A 79 -12.58 1.48 5.74
C LEU A 79 -13.28 1.39 4.38
N ASN A 80 -12.56 1.61 3.28
CA ASN A 80 -13.13 1.50 1.95
C ASN A 80 -12.74 0.16 1.32
N PHE A 81 -13.73 -0.65 0.95
CA PHE A 81 -13.53 -1.97 0.38
C PHE A 81 -13.73 -1.96 -1.13
N TYR A 82 -12.74 -2.47 -1.86
CA TYR A 82 -12.78 -2.67 -3.30
C TYR A 82 -12.63 -4.16 -3.58
N ARG A 83 -13.65 -4.78 -4.17
CA ARG A 83 -13.67 -6.20 -4.50
C ARG A 83 -13.06 -6.43 -5.88
N LEU A 84 -12.12 -7.36 -5.94
CA LEU A 84 -11.63 -7.99 -7.15
C LEU A 84 -12.12 -9.45 -7.18
N SER A 85 -11.75 -10.20 -8.22
CA SER A 85 -12.24 -11.59 -8.38
C SER A 85 -11.89 -12.50 -7.19
N ARG A 86 -10.75 -12.31 -6.54
CA ARG A 86 -10.19 -13.23 -5.53
C ARG A 86 -9.75 -12.57 -4.23
N LEU A 87 -9.87 -11.27 -4.10
CA LEU A 87 -9.42 -10.52 -2.94
C LEU A 87 -10.16 -9.19 -2.78
N TYR A 88 -10.05 -8.59 -1.60
CA TYR A 88 -10.38 -7.19 -1.37
C TYR A 88 -9.11 -6.36 -1.24
N LEU A 89 -9.08 -5.18 -1.87
CA LEU A 89 -8.20 -4.10 -1.50
C LEU A 89 -8.94 -3.22 -0.49
N VAL A 90 -8.34 -3.02 0.67
CA VAL A 90 -8.96 -2.24 1.75
C VAL A 90 -8.18 -0.96 1.97
N ASP A 91 -8.78 0.18 1.61
CA ASP A 91 -8.19 1.51 1.79
C ASP A 91 -8.48 1.99 3.21
N LEU A 92 -7.46 1.92 4.07
CA LEU A 92 -7.54 2.41 5.45
C LEU A 92 -7.40 3.94 5.49
N PRO A 93 -8.03 4.62 6.45
CA PRO A 93 -7.85 6.06 6.60
C PRO A 93 -6.38 6.41 6.83
N GLY A 94 -5.92 7.52 6.26
CA GLY A 94 -4.54 7.97 6.43
C GLY A 94 -4.28 8.49 7.85
N TYR A 95 -3.04 8.34 8.34
CA TYR A 95 -2.60 8.93 9.61
C TYR A 95 -1.82 10.26 9.41
N GLY A 96 -1.35 10.85 10.51
CA GLY A 96 -0.48 12.04 10.46
C GLY A 96 -1.20 13.36 10.18
N PHE A 97 -2.47 13.47 10.56
CA PHE A 97 -3.19 14.75 10.49
C PHE A 97 -2.71 15.69 11.59
N ALA A 98 -1.83 16.63 11.27
CA ALA A 98 -1.26 17.60 12.21
C ALA A 98 -2.33 18.46 12.94
N ARG A 99 -3.54 18.58 12.38
CA ARG A 99 -4.65 19.38 12.91
C ARG A 99 -5.80 18.54 13.47
N SER A 100 -5.64 17.23 13.67
CA SER A 100 -6.71 16.42 14.24
C SER A 100 -6.80 16.58 15.76
N SER A 101 -8.02 16.61 16.28
CA SER A 101 -8.27 16.63 17.73
C SER A 101 -7.73 15.36 18.41
N LYS A 102 -7.52 15.41 19.73
CA LYS A 102 -7.13 14.21 20.51
C LYS A 102 -8.17 13.09 20.34
N SER A 103 -9.46 13.41 20.29
CA SER A 103 -10.56 12.45 20.11
C SER A 103 -10.51 11.79 18.72
N ALA A 104 -10.25 12.55 17.65
CA ALA A 104 -10.12 12.01 16.30
C ALA A 104 -8.94 11.04 16.19
N ARG A 105 -7.80 11.35 16.82
CA ARG A 105 -6.64 10.45 16.88
C ARG A 105 -6.94 9.17 17.66
N ALA A 106 -7.65 9.27 18.78
CA ALA A 106 -8.07 8.09 19.56
C ALA A 106 -9.05 7.21 18.77
N GLY A 107 -10.03 7.82 18.09
CA GLY A 107 -10.97 7.10 17.21
C GLY A 107 -10.26 6.37 16.06
N TYR A 108 -9.29 7.04 15.42
CA TYR A 108 -8.45 6.42 14.39
C TYR A 108 -7.68 5.20 14.91
N ARG A 109 -6.99 5.34 16.06
CA ARG A 109 -6.25 4.23 16.68
C ARG A 109 -7.18 3.06 17.01
N LYS A 110 -8.35 3.33 17.60
CA LYS A 110 -9.34 2.30 17.92
C LYS A 110 -9.81 1.54 16.68
N LEU A 111 -10.10 2.26 15.58
CA LEU A 111 -10.49 1.67 14.31
C LEU A 111 -9.39 0.75 13.77
N LEU A 112 -8.15 1.25 13.74
CA LEU A 112 -7.02 0.51 13.18
C LEU A 112 -6.67 -0.71 14.03
N HIS A 113 -6.54 -0.59 15.36
CA HIS A 113 -6.35 -1.72 16.26
C HIS A 113 -7.44 -2.76 16.06
N GLY A 114 -8.72 -2.36 16.12
CA GLY A 114 -9.83 -3.26 15.93
C GLY A 114 -9.76 -3.99 14.60
N TYR A 115 -9.36 -3.33 13.50
CA TYR A 115 -9.19 -3.95 12.20
C TYR A 115 -8.04 -4.97 12.20
N LEU A 116 -6.87 -4.61 12.69
CA LEU A 116 -5.69 -5.48 12.71
C LEU A 116 -5.89 -6.72 13.59
N GLU A 117 -6.54 -6.58 14.75
CA GLU A 117 -6.76 -7.66 15.72
C GLU A 117 -7.87 -8.62 15.32
N THR A 118 -8.97 -8.09 14.78
CA THR A 118 -10.18 -8.90 14.59
C THR A 118 -10.35 -9.45 13.18
N ARG A 119 -9.59 -8.94 12.20
CA ARG A 119 -9.76 -9.29 10.79
C ARG A 119 -9.06 -10.60 10.44
N GLN A 120 -9.80 -11.70 10.45
CA GLN A 120 -9.26 -13.03 10.11
C GLN A 120 -8.87 -13.15 8.63
N THR A 121 -9.58 -12.45 7.74
CA THR A 121 -9.34 -12.41 6.29
C THR A 121 -8.17 -11.50 5.88
N LEU A 122 -7.49 -10.81 6.82
CA LEU A 122 -6.37 -9.91 6.52
C LEU A 122 -5.10 -10.71 6.17
N ALA A 123 -4.83 -10.84 4.88
CA ALA A 123 -3.70 -11.59 4.32
C ALA A 123 -2.39 -10.78 4.29
N GLY A 124 -2.48 -9.45 4.30
CA GLY A 124 -1.28 -8.61 4.29
C GLY A 124 -1.58 -7.13 4.31
N ILE A 125 -0.55 -6.35 4.59
CA ILE A 125 -0.62 -4.90 4.72
C ILE A 125 0.42 -4.26 3.81
N VAL A 126 0.00 -3.34 2.95
CA VAL A 126 0.84 -2.45 2.16
C VAL A 126 0.98 -1.13 2.92
N TRP A 127 2.17 -0.89 3.46
CA TRP A 127 2.46 0.31 4.23
C TRP A 127 3.20 1.35 3.40
N LEU A 128 2.53 2.45 3.07
CA LEU A 128 3.04 3.48 2.16
C LEU A 128 3.83 4.56 2.90
N LEU A 129 5.02 4.85 2.38
CA LEU A 129 5.93 5.89 2.84
C LEU A 129 6.37 6.76 1.65
N ASP A 130 6.46 8.09 1.84
CA ASP A 130 6.93 9.01 0.79
C ASP A 130 8.47 8.98 0.76
N ILE A 131 9.08 8.45 -0.31
CA ILE A 131 10.52 8.26 -0.42
C ILE A 131 11.35 9.54 -0.22
N ARG A 132 10.75 10.71 -0.40
CA ARG A 132 11.40 12.00 -0.26
C ARG A 132 11.56 12.45 1.19
N ARG A 133 10.95 11.76 2.14
CA ARG A 133 10.84 12.18 3.55
C ARG A 133 11.49 11.17 4.47
N ASP A 134 12.04 11.66 5.56
CA ASP A 134 12.45 10.80 6.65
C ASP A 134 11.23 10.29 7.42
N LEU A 135 11.42 9.18 8.15
CA LEU A 135 10.39 8.63 9.00
C LEU A 135 10.01 9.63 10.09
N SER A 136 8.77 10.04 10.08
CA SER A 136 8.23 10.89 11.14
C SER A 136 8.01 10.10 12.44
N ARG A 137 7.63 10.81 13.50
CA ARG A 137 7.22 10.16 14.75
C ARG A 137 6.02 9.25 14.53
N GLU A 138 5.04 9.70 13.77
CA GLU A 138 3.83 8.93 13.47
C GLU A 138 4.13 7.68 12.62
N ASP A 139 5.14 7.74 11.74
CA ASP A 139 5.59 6.57 10.98
C ASP A 139 6.23 5.52 11.91
N ARG A 140 6.99 5.94 12.92
CA ARG A 140 7.58 5.03 13.92
C ARG A 140 6.51 4.39 14.81
N GLU A 141 5.55 5.19 15.31
CA GLU A 141 4.40 4.69 16.07
C GLU A 141 3.57 3.68 15.23
N MET A 142 3.43 3.93 13.92
CA MET A 142 2.76 3.02 13.01
C MET A 142 3.54 1.73 12.82
N ARG A 143 4.87 1.80 12.67
CA ARG A 143 5.73 0.64 12.58
C ARG A 143 5.56 -0.29 13.79
N GLU A 144 5.59 0.27 15.01
CA GLU A 144 5.39 -0.47 16.25
C GLU A 144 4.04 -1.23 16.21
N LEU A 145 2.96 -0.52 15.89
CA LEU A 145 1.62 -1.12 15.79
C LEU A 145 1.55 -2.25 14.74
N LEU A 146 2.15 -2.03 13.57
CA LEU A 146 2.15 -3.04 12.50
C LEU A 146 2.98 -4.27 12.89
N THR A 147 4.09 -4.08 13.61
CA THR A 147 4.92 -5.19 14.14
C THR A 147 4.15 -5.99 15.18
N GLU A 148 3.44 -5.32 16.11
CA GLU A 148 2.62 -5.97 17.14
C GLU A 148 1.47 -6.79 16.53
N SER A 149 0.94 -6.38 15.37
CA SER A 149 -0.16 -7.10 14.71
C SER A 149 0.22 -8.50 14.21
N ALA A 150 1.51 -8.80 14.11
CA ALA A 150 2.06 -10.05 13.55
C ALA A 150 1.54 -10.40 12.13
N ARG A 151 1.03 -9.43 11.39
CA ARG A 151 0.56 -9.60 10.01
C ARG A 151 1.71 -9.33 9.03
N PRO A 152 1.73 -9.99 7.86
CA PRO A 152 2.69 -9.66 6.81
C PRO A 152 2.59 -8.20 6.40
N VAL A 153 3.69 -7.45 6.46
CA VAL A 153 3.75 -6.03 6.07
C VAL A 153 4.76 -5.86 4.96
N LEU A 154 4.35 -5.22 3.87
CA LEU A 154 5.22 -4.78 2.79
C LEU A 154 5.33 -3.25 2.83
N PRO A 155 6.46 -2.68 3.24
CA PRO A 155 6.72 -1.25 3.09
C PRO A 155 6.86 -0.88 1.62
N VAL A 156 6.17 0.18 1.20
CA VAL A 156 6.14 0.66 -0.18
C VAL A 156 6.55 2.13 -0.23
N PHE A 157 7.69 2.40 -0.81
CA PHE A 157 8.17 3.76 -1.03
C PHE A 157 7.51 4.35 -2.28
N THR A 158 6.71 5.39 -2.07
CA THR A 158 5.94 6.04 -3.14
C THR A 158 6.67 7.26 -3.70
N LYS A 159 6.21 7.76 -4.86
CA LYS A 159 6.69 8.99 -5.52
C LYS A 159 8.15 8.92 -5.99
N ALA A 160 8.59 7.76 -6.42
CA ALA A 160 9.94 7.54 -6.97
C ALA A 160 10.26 8.51 -8.13
N ASP A 161 9.26 8.91 -8.91
CA ASP A 161 9.39 9.88 -10.01
C ASP A 161 9.83 11.30 -9.59
N LYS A 162 9.88 11.58 -8.31
CA LYS A 162 10.31 12.88 -7.77
C LYS A 162 11.80 12.95 -7.47
N LEU A 163 12.53 11.85 -7.66
CA LEU A 163 13.96 11.76 -7.42
C LEU A 163 14.70 11.38 -8.71
N THR A 164 15.96 11.80 -8.83
CA THR A 164 16.86 11.27 -9.85
C THR A 164 17.21 9.81 -9.54
N ARG A 165 17.69 9.05 -10.51
CA ARG A 165 18.05 7.63 -10.33
C ARG A 165 19.06 7.42 -9.19
N SER A 166 20.09 8.28 -9.13
CA SER A 166 21.11 8.21 -8.07
C SER A 166 20.51 8.51 -6.69
N ALA A 167 19.73 9.60 -6.57
CA ALA A 167 19.06 9.95 -5.31
C ALA A 167 18.07 8.88 -4.87
N LEU A 168 17.37 8.23 -5.81
CA LEU A 168 16.43 7.15 -5.53
C LEU A 168 17.14 5.98 -4.84
N HIS A 169 18.23 5.46 -5.39
CA HIS A 169 18.98 4.35 -4.79
C HIS A 169 19.56 4.69 -3.41
N THR A 170 20.00 5.93 -3.21
CA THR A 170 20.49 6.38 -1.90
C THR A 170 19.35 6.39 -0.89
N ARG A 171 18.21 7.01 -1.24
CA ARG A 171 17.03 7.11 -0.35
C ARG A 171 16.40 5.77 -0.04
N GLU A 172 16.33 4.86 -0.99
CA GLU A 172 15.83 3.51 -0.79
C GLU A 172 16.63 2.78 0.31
N ARG A 173 17.97 2.81 0.22
CA ARG A 173 18.84 2.19 1.24
C ARG A 173 18.72 2.86 2.59
N GLU A 174 18.72 4.19 2.65
CA GLU A 174 18.59 4.95 3.90
C GLU A 174 17.27 4.65 4.63
N LEU A 175 16.15 4.64 3.89
CA LEU A 175 14.85 4.37 4.46
C LEU A 175 14.67 2.89 4.83
N ALA A 176 15.16 1.95 4.01
CA ALA A 176 15.16 0.54 4.35
C ALA A 176 15.95 0.29 5.64
N GLN A 177 17.15 0.85 5.75
CA GLN A 177 17.97 0.77 6.97
C GLN A 177 17.27 1.41 8.18
N ALA A 178 16.60 2.54 8.00
CA ALA A 178 15.82 3.19 9.08
C ALA A 178 14.61 2.35 9.56
N LEU A 179 14.20 1.37 8.75
CA LEU A 179 13.17 0.37 9.07
C LEU A 179 13.77 -0.96 9.55
N ASP A 180 15.09 -1.07 9.71
CA ASP A 180 15.83 -2.31 9.95
C ASP A 180 15.54 -3.40 8.90
N LEU A 181 15.43 -2.98 7.62
CA LEU A 181 15.16 -3.82 6.45
C LEU A 181 16.27 -3.68 5.42
N THR A 182 16.31 -4.64 4.52
CA THR A 182 17.13 -4.60 3.30
C THR A 182 16.32 -4.09 2.10
N PRO A 183 16.97 -3.58 1.02
CA PRO A 183 16.24 -3.06 -0.15
C PRO A 183 15.32 -4.08 -0.85
N ASP A 184 15.61 -5.37 -0.77
CA ASP A 184 14.77 -6.44 -1.32
C ASP A 184 13.49 -6.72 -0.50
N GLN A 185 13.41 -6.19 0.73
CA GLN A 185 12.24 -6.30 1.60
C GLN A 185 11.27 -5.12 1.47
N VAL A 186 11.55 -4.18 0.59
CA VAL A 186 10.71 -3.01 0.32
C VAL A 186 10.35 -2.92 -1.16
N ALA A 187 9.25 -2.26 -1.49
CA ALA A 187 8.92 -1.95 -2.87
C ALA A 187 9.06 -0.45 -3.15
N VAL A 188 9.54 -0.09 -4.34
CA VAL A 188 9.65 1.30 -4.77
C VAL A 188 8.69 1.55 -5.92
N THR A 189 7.83 2.57 -5.80
CA THR A 189 6.73 2.78 -6.75
C THR A 189 6.57 4.23 -7.19
N SER A 190 6.03 4.40 -8.39
CA SER A 190 5.48 5.66 -8.88
C SER A 190 4.17 5.41 -9.61
N SER A 191 3.07 5.88 -9.03
CA SER A 191 1.75 5.85 -9.71
C SER A 191 1.70 6.73 -10.96
N ARG A 192 2.63 7.69 -11.11
CA ARG A 192 2.69 8.60 -12.26
C ARG A 192 3.36 7.97 -13.47
N THR A 193 4.44 7.19 -13.24
CA THR A 193 5.23 6.58 -14.31
C THR A 193 4.95 5.08 -14.50
N GLY A 194 4.20 4.45 -13.59
CA GLY A 194 3.97 3.01 -13.58
C GLY A 194 5.10 2.19 -12.96
N THR A 195 6.20 2.83 -12.54
CA THR A 195 7.35 2.13 -11.95
C THR A 195 6.93 1.30 -10.75
N GLY A 196 7.31 0.02 -10.70
CA GLY A 196 7.08 -0.92 -9.60
C GLY A 196 5.61 -1.30 -9.36
N ILE A 197 4.66 -0.86 -10.23
CA ILE A 197 3.23 -1.14 -10.04
C ILE A 197 2.91 -2.62 -10.35
N ALA A 198 3.51 -3.20 -11.41
CA ALA A 198 3.29 -4.60 -11.75
C ALA A 198 3.87 -5.53 -10.68
N ASP A 199 5.09 -5.28 -10.20
CA ASP A 199 5.74 -6.08 -9.15
C ASP A 199 4.96 -6.03 -7.83
N LEU A 200 4.44 -4.84 -7.48
CA LEU A 200 3.58 -4.69 -6.32
C LEU A 200 2.24 -5.45 -6.50
N ALA A 201 1.65 -5.43 -7.70
CA ALA A 201 0.43 -6.16 -7.98
C ALA A 201 0.64 -7.69 -7.85
N GLU A 202 1.77 -8.21 -8.31
CA GLU A 202 2.16 -9.61 -8.12
C GLU A 202 2.32 -9.94 -6.63
N SER A 203 3.00 -9.08 -5.85
CA SER A 203 3.17 -9.25 -4.41
C SER A 203 1.83 -9.27 -3.67
N VAL A 204 0.90 -8.39 -4.04
CA VAL A 204 -0.47 -8.32 -3.51
C VAL A 204 -1.24 -9.62 -3.78
N LEU A 205 -1.19 -10.11 -5.03
CA LEU A 205 -1.85 -11.39 -5.39
C LEU A 205 -1.22 -12.57 -4.66
N ALA A 206 0.10 -12.64 -4.60
CA ALA A 206 0.80 -13.73 -3.92
C ALA A 206 0.46 -13.79 -2.42
N ALA A 207 0.36 -12.64 -1.74
CA ALA A 207 -0.05 -12.57 -0.34
C ALA A 207 -1.49 -13.08 -0.15
N ALA A 208 -2.42 -12.65 -1.01
CA ALA A 208 -3.82 -13.07 -0.93
C ALA A 208 -4.00 -14.58 -1.18
N LEU A 209 -3.20 -15.18 -2.07
CA LEU A 209 -3.31 -16.61 -2.40
C LEU A 209 -2.75 -17.54 -1.31
N ARG A 210 -1.77 -17.08 -0.51
CA ARG A 210 -1.20 -17.88 0.60
C ARG A 210 -2.20 -18.13 1.72
N GLU A 211 -3.12 -17.22 1.96
CA GLU A 211 -4.17 -17.36 2.99
C GLU A 211 -5.35 -18.22 2.53
N ALA A 212 -5.50 -18.45 1.23
CA ALA A 212 -6.58 -19.24 0.66
C ALA A 212 -6.26 -20.77 0.59
N SER A 213 -5.03 -21.16 0.97
CA SER A 213 -4.53 -22.55 0.98
C SER A 213 -4.53 -23.13 2.37
#